data_e161f39dde04177c12bfdd9bf804e5e0
#
_entry.id   e161f39dde04177c12bfdd9bf804e5e0
#
_cell.length_a   1.000
_cell.length_b   1.000
_cell.length_c   1.000
_cell.angle_alpha   90.00
_cell.angle_beta   90.00
_cell.angle_gamma   90.00
#
_symmetry.space_group_name_H-M   'P 1'
#
loop_
_entity.id
_entity.type
_entity.pdbx_description
1 polymer ?
#
loop_
_entity_poly.entity_id
_entity_poly.type
_entity_poly.pdbx_seq_one_letter_code
_entity_poly.pdbx_strand_id
1 'polypeptide(L)'
;VEADSSLVLKVYYSRNQYKLTVDGAESMVYYGAALEIADPEARTGYTFTGWNVDVPANMPASDLTLVSQWSENDADYTAYNAAVAAAKAKQGEENYDKMYTAETRDALAGALAIDVAGKKYSEQSVVDAATKAINDAVAALEVMTYNAIFTVDGAQYEVVPTKVGEQIVAPKD
;
A
#
# COMPACT_ATOMS: atom_id res chain seq x y z
N VAL A 1 85.82 21.52 14.79
CA VAL A 1 84.58 20.79 14.78
C VAL A 1 83.65 21.61 13.87
N GLU A 2 83.49 21.20 12.62
CA GLU A 2 82.49 21.79 11.73
C GLU A 2 81.10 21.34 12.22
N ALA A 3 80.24 22.33 12.50
CA ALA A 3 78.83 22.05 12.80
C ALA A 3 78.12 21.61 11.50
N ASP A 4 78.03 20.31 11.29
CA ASP A 4 77.19 19.76 10.27
C ASP A 4 75.68 20.07 10.60
N SER A 5 75.11 20.97 9.81
CA SER A 5 73.72 21.42 9.97
C SER A 5 72.70 20.36 9.60
N SER A 6 73.08 19.10 9.58
CA SER A 6 72.22 17.99 9.05
C SER A 6 71.50 17.19 10.14
N LEU A 7 71.29 17.74 11.33
CA LEU A 7 70.46 17.04 12.33
C LEU A 7 69.00 17.04 11.90
N VAL A 8 68.54 15.90 11.32
CA VAL A 8 67.16 15.67 11.03
C VAL A 8 66.49 15.01 12.22
N LEU A 9 65.68 15.76 12.93
CA LEU A 9 64.78 15.21 13.95
C LEU A 9 63.55 14.61 13.28
N LYS A 10 63.43 13.28 13.30
CA LYS A 10 62.23 12.58 12.84
C LYS A 10 61.30 12.37 14.01
N VAL A 11 60.09 12.98 13.95
CA VAL A 11 59.04 12.76 14.94
C VAL A 11 57.98 11.86 14.28
N TYR A 12 57.71 10.74 14.92
CA TYR A 12 56.71 9.78 14.43
C TYR A 12 55.43 9.97 15.24
N TYR A 13 54.32 10.11 14.50
CA TYR A 13 52.96 10.17 15.08
C TYR A 13 52.18 8.97 14.59
N SER A 14 51.42 8.35 15.48
CA SER A 14 50.33 7.47 15.12
C SER A 14 49.02 8.26 15.22
N ARG A 15 48.16 8.16 14.20
CA ARG A 15 46.82 8.73 14.28
C ARG A 15 45.99 7.92 15.26
N ASN A 16 45.18 8.59 16.07
CA ASN A 16 44.16 7.91 16.90
C ASN A 16 43.10 7.24 16.03
N GLN A 17 42.58 6.14 16.53
CA GLN A 17 41.43 5.49 15.97
C GLN A 17 40.21 5.74 16.85
N TYR A 18 39.05 5.88 16.21
CA TYR A 18 37.77 6.04 16.88
C TYR A 18 36.80 4.99 16.33
N LYS A 19 35.82 4.63 17.14
CA LYS A 19 34.84 3.64 16.78
C LYS A 19 33.80 4.27 15.84
N LEU A 20 33.58 3.63 14.69
CA LEU A 20 32.48 3.89 13.79
C LEU A 20 31.48 2.75 13.95
N THR A 21 30.23 3.08 14.27
CA THR A 21 29.11 2.14 14.34
C THR A 21 28.08 2.53 13.29
N VAL A 22 27.76 1.63 12.37
CA VAL A 22 26.74 1.82 11.33
C VAL A 22 25.69 0.73 11.47
N ASP A 23 24.46 1.09 11.87
CA ASP A 23 23.36 0.15 12.17
C ASP A 23 23.80 -1.04 13.04
N GLY A 24 24.64 -0.76 14.03
CA GLY A 24 25.18 -1.75 14.98
C GLY A 24 26.43 -2.48 14.51
N ALA A 25 26.87 -2.34 13.25
CA ALA A 25 28.16 -2.86 12.80
C ALA A 25 29.29 -1.92 13.24
N GLU A 26 30.27 -2.46 13.96
CA GLU A 26 31.36 -1.69 14.54
C GLU A 26 32.67 -1.86 13.75
N SER A 27 33.43 -0.77 13.60
CA SER A 27 34.76 -0.75 13.01
C SER A 27 35.63 0.33 13.67
N MET A 28 36.95 0.17 13.61
CA MET A 28 37.91 1.18 14.08
C MET A 28 38.46 1.94 12.88
N VAL A 29 38.30 3.26 12.89
CA VAL A 29 38.67 4.13 11.78
C VAL A 29 39.63 5.21 12.28
N TYR A 30 40.70 5.46 11.52
CA TYR A 30 41.66 6.50 11.88
C TYR A 30 41.05 7.89 11.77
N TYR A 31 41.35 8.74 12.75
CA TYR A 31 41.00 10.16 12.69
C TYR A 31 41.36 10.78 11.34
N GLY A 32 40.41 11.50 10.74
CA GLY A 32 40.56 12.19 9.45
C GLY A 32 40.56 11.28 8.23
N ALA A 33 40.33 9.97 8.37
CA ALA A 33 40.10 9.10 7.22
C ALA A 33 38.75 9.43 6.55
N ALA A 34 38.73 9.42 5.22
CA ALA A 34 37.46 9.62 4.47
C ALA A 34 36.44 8.55 4.84
N LEU A 35 35.19 8.96 4.99
CA LEU A 35 34.05 8.08 5.25
C LEU A 35 33.23 7.95 3.96
N GLU A 36 33.11 6.71 3.48
CA GLU A 36 32.24 6.36 2.38
C GLU A 36 31.14 5.45 2.94
N ILE A 37 30.04 6.06 3.37
CA ILE A 37 28.89 5.35 3.95
C ILE A 37 27.85 5.16 2.86
N ALA A 38 27.65 3.91 2.45
CA ALA A 38 26.60 3.57 1.51
C ALA A 38 25.23 3.61 2.20
N ASP A 39 24.17 3.89 1.43
CA ASP A 39 22.81 3.75 1.92
C ASP A 39 22.55 2.30 2.35
N PRO A 40 21.71 2.09 3.38
CA PRO A 40 21.39 0.75 3.84
C PRO A 40 20.59 -0.03 2.78
N GLU A 41 20.55 -1.35 2.91
CA GLU A 41 19.73 -2.20 2.04
C GLU A 41 18.27 -1.78 2.07
N ALA A 42 17.61 -1.85 0.89
CA ALA A 42 16.21 -1.46 0.75
C ALA A 42 15.31 -2.30 1.68
N ARG A 43 14.41 -1.64 2.40
CA ARG A 43 13.45 -2.25 3.29
C ARG A 43 12.06 -2.17 2.65
N THR A 44 11.44 -3.33 2.40
CA THR A 44 10.10 -3.40 1.79
C THR A 44 9.07 -2.61 2.61
N GLY A 45 8.34 -1.73 1.95
CA GLY A 45 7.34 -0.88 2.58
C GLY A 45 7.89 0.35 3.31
N TYR A 46 9.18 0.62 3.21
CA TYR A 46 9.83 1.76 3.86
C TYR A 46 10.75 2.49 2.89
N THR A 47 10.85 3.79 3.07
CA THR A 47 11.79 4.65 2.35
C THR A 47 12.87 5.12 3.32
N PHE A 48 14.14 4.92 2.97
CA PHE A 48 15.26 5.48 3.72
C PHE A 48 15.22 7.01 3.65
N THR A 49 15.29 7.67 4.81
CA THR A 49 15.19 9.13 4.91
C THR A 49 16.51 9.79 5.32
N GLY A 50 17.56 9.00 5.53
CA GLY A 50 18.87 9.47 5.94
C GLY A 50 19.35 8.81 7.23
N TRP A 51 20.44 9.31 7.76
CA TRP A 51 21.02 8.86 9.01
C TRP A 51 20.53 9.75 10.16
N ASN A 52 20.61 9.25 11.41
CA ASN A 52 20.25 9.99 12.63
C ASN A 52 21.06 11.28 12.85
N VAL A 53 22.20 11.38 12.20
CA VAL A 53 23.08 12.57 12.19
C VAL A 53 23.66 12.74 10.78
N ASP A 54 24.10 13.95 10.45
CA ASP A 54 24.82 14.20 9.20
C ASP A 54 26.10 13.38 9.15
N VAL A 55 26.32 12.68 8.06
CA VAL A 55 27.55 11.88 7.85
C VAL A 55 28.70 12.84 7.53
N PRO A 56 29.72 12.94 8.38
CA PRO A 56 30.87 13.80 8.10
C PRO A 56 31.73 13.20 6.97
N ALA A 57 32.35 14.05 6.16
CA ALA A 57 33.24 13.59 5.08
C ALA A 57 34.42 12.76 5.57
N ASN A 58 34.85 13.04 6.81
CA ASN A 58 36.03 12.39 7.44
C ASN A 58 35.71 11.98 8.87
N MET A 59 36.38 10.92 9.36
CA MET A 59 36.22 10.45 10.73
C MET A 59 36.58 11.53 11.73
N PRO A 60 35.68 11.94 12.64
CA PRO A 60 35.91 12.94 13.66
C PRO A 60 36.87 12.43 14.76
N ALA A 61 37.32 13.35 15.67
CA ALA A 61 38.10 13.00 16.84
C ALA A 61 37.24 12.46 18.00
N SER A 62 36.23 11.65 17.67
CA SER A 62 35.30 11.01 18.60
C SER A 62 34.66 9.79 17.93
N ASP A 63 34.09 8.91 18.72
CA ASP A 63 33.26 7.83 18.20
C ASP A 63 32.04 8.38 17.45
N LEU A 64 31.68 7.72 16.35
CA LEU A 64 30.53 8.08 15.50
C LEU A 64 29.56 6.91 15.41
N THR A 65 28.29 7.17 15.68
CA THR A 65 27.21 6.18 15.53
C THR A 65 26.19 6.69 14.53
N LEU A 66 26.01 5.92 13.46
CA LEU A 66 25.04 6.15 12.42
C LEU A 66 23.94 5.10 12.54
N VAL A 67 22.69 5.57 12.61
CA VAL A 67 21.49 4.73 12.65
C VAL A 67 20.58 5.17 11.51
N SER A 68 20.24 4.24 10.63
CA SER A 68 19.36 4.51 9.50
C SER A 68 17.97 4.94 9.98
N GLN A 69 17.45 5.99 9.34
CA GLN A 69 16.09 6.49 9.58
C GLN A 69 15.19 6.09 8.42
N TRP A 70 13.98 5.66 8.74
CA TRP A 70 13.04 5.12 7.77
C TRP A 70 11.67 5.75 7.93
N SER A 71 11.03 6.06 6.80
CA SER A 71 9.63 6.45 6.75
C SER A 71 8.82 5.28 6.20
N GLU A 72 7.74 4.94 6.85
CA GLU A 72 6.81 3.94 6.36
C GLU A 72 6.02 4.50 5.16
N ASN A 73 5.97 3.74 4.07
CA ASN A 73 5.23 4.11 2.86
C ASN A 73 3.72 3.96 3.08
N ASP A 74 2.94 4.61 2.24
CA ASP A 74 1.51 4.39 2.19
C ASP A 74 1.20 2.96 1.70
N ALA A 75 0.03 2.44 2.05
CA ALA A 75 -0.47 1.19 1.50
C ALA A 75 -0.65 1.31 -0.02
N ASP A 76 -0.60 0.20 -0.73
CA ASP A 76 -0.92 0.15 -2.16
C ASP A 76 -2.44 0.11 -2.35
N TYR A 77 -2.98 1.18 -2.90
CA TYR A 77 -4.41 1.33 -3.19
C TYR A 77 -4.80 0.95 -4.63
N THR A 78 -3.88 0.44 -5.43
CA THR A 78 -4.13 0.19 -6.87
C THR A 78 -5.33 -0.74 -7.07
N ALA A 79 -5.37 -1.88 -6.40
CA ALA A 79 -6.47 -2.84 -6.49
C ALA A 79 -7.77 -2.29 -5.88
N TYR A 80 -7.68 -1.56 -4.77
CA TYR A 80 -8.82 -0.91 -4.12
C TYR A 80 -9.48 0.11 -5.05
N ASN A 81 -8.70 0.99 -5.64
CA ASN A 81 -9.21 2.01 -6.55
C ASN A 81 -9.86 1.39 -7.80
N ALA A 82 -9.31 0.30 -8.32
CA ALA A 82 -9.92 -0.46 -9.42
C ALA A 82 -11.26 -1.08 -9.02
N ALA A 83 -11.37 -1.67 -7.82
CA ALA A 83 -12.61 -2.24 -7.29
C ALA A 83 -13.68 -1.15 -7.08
N VAL A 84 -13.31 0.00 -6.50
CA VAL A 84 -14.20 1.15 -6.34
C VAL A 84 -14.71 1.66 -7.69
N ALA A 85 -13.82 1.77 -8.70
CA ALA A 85 -14.20 2.21 -10.04
C ALA A 85 -15.18 1.24 -10.69
N ALA A 86 -14.94 -0.08 -10.59
CA ALA A 86 -15.83 -1.11 -11.11
C ALA A 86 -17.21 -1.08 -10.41
N ALA A 87 -17.22 -0.94 -9.09
CA ALA A 87 -18.47 -0.83 -8.31
C ALA A 87 -19.28 0.42 -8.69
N LYS A 88 -18.62 1.57 -8.85
CA LYS A 88 -19.27 2.81 -9.30
C LYS A 88 -19.80 2.71 -10.73
N ALA A 89 -19.05 2.07 -11.62
CA ALA A 89 -19.53 1.81 -12.99
C ALA A 89 -20.81 0.96 -12.97
N LYS A 90 -20.85 -0.07 -12.09
CA LYS A 90 -22.03 -0.92 -11.89
C LYS A 90 -23.23 -0.13 -11.35
N GLN A 91 -23.01 0.74 -10.37
CA GLN A 91 -24.05 1.63 -9.84
C GLN A 91 -24.56 2.67 -10.86
N GLY A 92 -23.72 3.03 -11.84
CA GLY A 92 -24.06 3.95 -12.93
C GLY A 92 -24.82 3.30 -14.09
N GLU A 93 -25.05 1.99 -14.09
CA GLU A 93 -25.86 1.31 -15.12
C GLU A 93 -27.31 1.83 -15.12
N GLU A 94 -27.88 1.95 -16.31
CA GLU A 94 -29.27 2.36 -16.46
C GLU A 94 -30.20 1.40 -15.70
N ASN A 95 -31.09 1.98 -14.89
CA ASN A 95 -32.05 1.23 -14.07
C ASN A 95 -31.39 0.31 -13.00
N TYR A 96 -30.18 0.58 -12.54
CA TYR A 96 -29.50 -0.19 -11.48
C TYR A 96 -30.41 -0.47 -10.27
N ASP A 97 -31.16 0.54 -9.82
CA ASP A 97 -32.10 0.46 -8.69
C ASP A 97 -33.33 -0.43 -8.95
N LYS A 98 -33.69 -0.64 -10.22
CA LYS A 98 -34.78 -1.50 -10.66
C LYS A 98 -34.32 -2.88 -11.12
N MET A 99 -33.02 -3.02 -11.35
CA MET A 99 -32.40 -4.26 -11.83
C MET A 99 -32.02 -5.18 -10.69
N TYR A 100 -31.43 -4.62 -9.62
CA TYR A 100 -30.88 -5.40 -8.52
C TYR A 100 -31.71 -5.24 -7.24
N THR A 101 -31.71 -6.30 -6.40
CA THR A 101 -32.45 -6.30 -5.13
C THR A 101 -31.87 -5.23 -4.18
N ALA A 102 -32.72 -4.65 -3.34
CA ALA A 102 -32.29 -3.64 -2.37
C ALA A 102 -31.21 -4.17 -1.42
N GLU A 103 -31.36 -5.42 -0.97
CA GLU A 103 -30.41 -6.08 -0.06
C GLU A 103 -29.00 -6.12 -0.63
N THR A 104 -28.84 -6.56 -1.90
CA THR A 104 -27.51 -6.65 -2.51
C THR A 104 -26.92 -5.28 -2.89
N ARG A 105 -27.78 -4.29 -3.21
CA ARG A 105 -27.36 -2.91 -3.42
C ARG A 105 -26.87 -2.26 -2.12
N ASP A 106 -27.56 -2.49 -1.01
CA ASP A 106 -27.19 -1.98 0.32
C ASP A 106 -25.89 -2.63 0.81
N ALA A 107 -25.69 -3.93 0.53
CA ALA A 107 -24.43 -4.62 0.81
C ALA A 107 -23.25 -3.99 0.05
N LEU A 108 -23.43 -3.66 -1.24
CA LEU A 108 -22.41 -2.97 -2.02
C LEU A 108 -22.14 -1.56 -1.49
N ALA A 109 -23.18 -0.82 -1.11
CA ALA A 109 -23.01 0.49 -0.50
C ALA A 109 -22.25 0.41 0.83
N GLY A 110 -22.52 -0.60 1.66
CA GLY A 110 -21.79 -0.87 2.89
C GLY A 110 -20.32 -1.20 2.65
N ALA A 111 -20.01 -2.03 1.64
CA ALA A 111 -18.65 -2.35 1.27
C ALA A 111 -17.85 -1.11 0.79
N LEU A 112 -18.49 -0.22 0.02
CA LEU A 112 -17.90 1.04 -0.43
C LEU A 112 -17.72 2.07 0.69
N ALA A 113 -18.39 1.92 1.82
CA ALA A 113 -18.29 2.81 2.98
C ALA A 113 -17.16 2.43 3.94
N ILE A 114 -16.44 1.33 3.70
CA ILE A 114 -15.30 0.91 4.53
C ILE A 114 -14.19 1.96 4.41
N ASP A 115 -13.83 2.57 5.54
CA ASP A 115 -12.77 3.58 5.58
C ASP A 115 -11.38 2.94 5.58
N VAL A 116 -10.62 3.22 4.54
CA VAL A 116 -9.23 2.81 4.36
C VAL A 116 -8.29 4.00 4.18
N ALA A 117 -8.75 5.23 4.43
CA ALA A 117 -7.97 6.43 4.20
C ALA A 117 -6.71 6.45 5.08
N GLY A 118 -5.58 6.86 4.49
CA GLY A 118 -4.31 7.07 5.21
C GLY A 118 -3.65 5.82 5.75
N LYS A 119 -4.05 4.62 5.32
CA LYS A 119 -3.42 3.36 5.72
C LYS A 119 -1.98 3.30 5.22
N LYS A 120 -1.10 2.76 6.09
CA LYS A 120 0.31 2.57 5.80
C LYS A 120 0.59 1.13 5.36
N TYR A 121 1.79 0.89 4.88
CA TYR A 121 2.22 -0.43 4.39
C TYR A 121 1.93 -1.57 5.39
N SER A 122 2.20 -1.35 6.68
CA SER A 122 1.90 -2.35 7.72
C SER A 122 0.40 -2.67 7.87
N GLU A 123 -0.48 -1.81 7.36
CA GLU A 123 -1.93 -1.96 7.36
C GLU A 123 -2.49 -2.40 6.00
N GLN A 124 -1.64 -2.85 5.04
CA GLN A 124 -2.05 -3.27 3.70
C GLN A 124 -3.21 -4.26 3.72
N SER A 125 -3.22 -5.18 4.68
CA SER A 125 -4.29 -6.18 4.82
C SER A 125 -5.68 -5.58 5.03
N VAL A 126 -5.79 -4.37 5.59
CA VAL A 126 -7.08 -3.66 5.75
C VAL A 126 -7.59 -3.18 4.40
N VAL A 127 -6.69 -2.63 3.56
CA VAL A 127 -7.01 -2.21 2.19
C VAL A 127 -7.39 -3.41 1.32
N ASP A 128 -6.67 -4.52 1.46
CA ASP A 128 -6.95 -5.75 0.73
C ASP A 128 -8.32 -6.36 1.14
N ALA A 129 -8.66 -6.35 2.42
CA ALA A 129 -9.95 -6.81 2.91
C ALA A 129 -11.11 -5.95 2.39
N ALA A 130 -10.95 -4.62 2.38
CA ALA A 130 -11.94 -3.71 1.80
C ALA A 130 -12.10 -3.93 0.29
N THR A 131 -11.00 -4.13 -0.43
CA THR A 131 -10.98 -4.47 -1.85
C THR A 131 -11.78 -5.75 -2.12
N LYS A 132 -11.53 -6.79 -1.32
CA LYS A 132 -12.25 -8.06 -1.41
C LYS A 132 -13.75 -7.87 -1.15
N ALA A 133 -14.11 -7.13 -0.10
CA ALA A 133 -15.50 -6.88 0.26
C ALA A 133 -16.26 -6.19 -0.88
N ILE A 134 -15.66 -5.20 -1.57
CA ILE A 134 -16.25 -4.53 -2.71
C ILE A 134 -16.44 -5.51 -3.88
N ASN A 135 -15.41 -6.29 -4.22
CA ASN A 135 -15.50 -7.25 -5.32
C ASN A 135 -16.56 -8.34 -5.04
N ASP A 136 -16.60 -8.87 -3.82
CA ASP A 136 -17.58 -9.86 -3.40
C ASP A 136 -19.00 -9.28 -3.49
N ALA A 137 -19.22 -8.03 -3.04
CA ALA A 137 -20.51 -7.37 -3.11
C ALA A 137 -20.96 -7.09 -4.55
N VAL A 138 -20.05 -6.71 -5.44
CA VAL A 138 -20.35 -6.57 -6.88
C VAL A 138 -20.75 -7.90 -7.49
N ALA A 139 -20.03 -8.97 -7.17
CA ALA A 139 -20.31 -10.33 -7.66
C ALA A 139 -21.63 -10.90 -7.11
N ALA A 140 -22.02 -10.47 -5.91
CA ALA A 140 -23.25 -10.91 -5.24
C ALA A 140 -24.50 -10.11 -5.64
N LEU A 141 -24.41 -9.15 -6.56
CA LEU A 141 -25.57 -8.40 -7.03
C LEU A 141 -26.61 -9.33 -7.65
N GLU A 142 -27.80 -9.41 -7.03
CA GLU A 142 -28.88 -10.28 -7.41
C GLU A 142 -29.94 -9.53 -8.22
N VAL A 143 -30.21 -10.04 -9.42
CA VAL A 143 -31.26 -9.46 -10.32
C VAL A 143 -32.65 -9.73 -9.76
N MET A 144 -33.49 -8.68 -9.70
CA MET A 144 -34.85 -8.79 -9.23
C MET A 144 -35.70 -9.70 -10.16
N THR A 145 -36.58 -10.46 -9.52
CA THR A 145 -37.55 -11.29 -10.20
C THR A 145 -38.94 -10.66 -10.06
N TYR A 146 -39.64 -10.53 -11.15
CA TYR A 146 -41.05 -10.07 -11.22
C TYR A 146 -41.96 -11.20 -11.73
N ASN A 147 -43.21 -11.12 -11.33
CA ASN A 147 -44.22 -12.04 -11.82
C ASN A 147 -44.86 -11.50 -13.10
N ALA A 148 -44.65 -12.15 -14.24
CA ALA A 148 -45.44 -11.91 -15.44
C ALA A 148 -46.82 -12.62 -15.27
N ILE A 149 -47.90 -11.84 -15.25
CA ILE A 149 -49.25 -12.35 -15.05
C ILE A 149 -49.91 -12.43 -16.42
N PHE A 150 -50.26 -13.64 -16.85
CA PHE A 150 -51.00 -13.89 -18.05
C PHE A 150 -52.50 -13.98 -17.72
N THR A 151 -53.34 -13.31 -18.51
CA THR A 151 -54.77 -13.27 -18.30
C THR A 151 -55.51 -13.73 -19.57
N VAL A 152 -56.63 -14.45 -19.39
CA VAL A 152 -57.56 -14.82 -20.45
C VAL A 152 -58.95 -14.33 -20.05
N ASP A 153 -59.62 -13.57 -20.92
CA ASP A 153 -60.94 -12.95 -20.68
C ASP A 153 -60.96 -12.13 -19.32
N GLY A 154 -59.86 -11.53 -18.97
CA GLY A 154 -59.73 -10.74 -17.73
C GLY A 154 -59.47 -11.55 -16.46
N ALA A 155 -59.49 -12.87 -16.53
CA ALA A 155 -59.14 -13.76 -15.42
C ALA A 155 -57.65 -14.18 -15.50
N GLN A 156 -57.00 -14.26 -14.36
CA GLN A 156 -55.61 -14.73 -14.28
C GLN A 156 -55.53 -16.19 -14.74
N TYR A 157 -54.73 -16.45 -15.77
CA TYR A 157 -54.45 -17.78 -16.30
C TYR A 157 -53.21 -18.40 -15.68
N GLU A 158 -52.07 -17.69 -15.75
CA GLU A 158 -50.79 -18.18 -15.20
C GLU A 158 -49.94 -17.03 -14.70
N VAL A 159 -49.03 -17.34 -13.77
CA VAL A 159 -48.00 -16.42 -13.24
C VAL A 159 -46.63 -17.04 -13.48
N VAL A 160 -45.81 -16.37 -14.27
CA VAL A 160 -44.45 -16.82 -14.60
C VAL A 160 -43.42 -15.88 -13.96
N PRO A 161 -42.64 -16.35 -12.97
CA PRO A 161 -41.52 -15.57 -12.42
C PRO A 161 -40.50 -15.30 -13.53
N THR A 162 -40.16 -14.03 -13.75
CA THR A 162 -39.24 -13.60 -14.82
C THR A 162 -38.23 -12.62 -14.23
N LYS A 163 -36.95 -12.83 -14.47
CA LYS A 163 -35.91 -11.88 -14.07
C LYS A 163 -35.94 -10.63 -14.94
N VAL A 164 -35.55 -9.51 -14.38
CA VAL A 164 -35.36 -8.26 -15.13
C VAL A 164 -34.39 -8.49 -16.29
N GLY A 165 -34.80 -8.08 -17.51
CA GLY A 165 -34.02 -8.26 -18.74
C GLY A 165 -34.22 -9.62 -19.43
N GLU A 166 -34.92 -10.57 -18.82
CA GLU A 166 -35.30 -11.82 -19.49
C GLU A 166 -36.52 -11.64 -20.37
N GLN A 167 -36.57 -12.40 -21.45
CA GLN A 167 -37.74 -12.41 -22.33
C GLN A 167 -38.92 -13.12 -21.65
N ILE A 168 -40.06 -12.45 -21.59
CA ILE A 168 -41.28 -13.05 -21.10
C ILE A 168 -41.79 -14.03 -22.16
N VAL A 169 -41.89 -15.32 -21.81
CA VAL A 169 -42.39 -16.39 -22.67
C VAL A 169 -43.78 -16.75 -22.21
N ALA A 170 -44.74 -16.65 -23.14
CA ALA A 170 -46.12 -17.08 -22.86
C ALA A 170 -46.20 -18.58 -22.57
N PRO A 171 -47.08 -19.01 -21.65
CA PRO A 171 -47.35 -20.42 -21.41
C PRO A 171 -47.77 -21.10 -22.71
N LYS A 172 -47.43 -22.37 -22.87
CA LYS A 172 -47.91 -23.18 -23.97
C LYS A 172 -49.27 -23.76 -23.59
N ASP A 173 -50.20 -23.73 -24.54
CA ASP A 173 -51.48 -24.40 -24.44
C ASP A 173 -51.31 -25.91 -24.21
#